data_7fe8f85a416f12b289c26b4416d05792
#
_entry.id   7fe8f85a416f12b289c26b4416d05792
#
_cell.length_a   1.000
_cell.length_b   1.000
_cell.length_c   1.000
_cell.angle_alpha   90.00
_cell.angle_beta   90.00
_cell.angle_gamma   90.00
#
_symmetry.space_group_name_H-M   'P 1'
#
loop_
_entity.id
_entity.type
_entity.pdbx_description
1 polymer ?
#
loop_
_entity_poly.entity_id
_entity_poly.type
_entity_poly.pdbx_seq_one_letter_code
_entity_poly.pdbx_strand_id
1 'polypeptide(L)'
;RKTMVEADVVEVMIALPGQLFFNTQIPACLWFLAKQKTTRQGEVLFIDARKLGSMISRVQAELTDEVIERIGHTVAVWRGEPDAGEYQDIPGYCRSVPLAEIAQHGHVLTPGRYVGAEEVEDNDEDFATKMQQLTEKLGEQMARGAELDALIRGKLGGLGYEF
;
A
#
# COMPACT_ATOMS: atom_id res chain seq x y z
N ARG A 1 3.80 18.06 -15.55
CA ARG A 1 3.85 18.00 -14.08
C ARG A 1 4.33 19.32 -13.47
N LYS A 2 5.56 19.76 -13.80
CA LYS A 2 6.18 20.97 -13.24
C LYS A 2 5.24 22.17 -13.30
N THR A 3 4.76 22.51 -14.48
CA THR A 3 3.83 23.64 -14.71
C THR A 3 2.55 23.55 -13.86
N MET A 4 2.00 22.35 -13.66
CA MET A 4 0.80 22.14 -12.87
C MET A 4 1.06 22.33 -11.36
N VAL A 5 2.22 21.89 -10.90
CA VAL A 5 2.65 22.06 -9.50
C VAL A 5 2.92 23.54 -9.23
N GLU A 6 3.68 24.21 -10.11
CA GLU A 6 4.00 25.64 -9.99
C GLU A 6 2.76 26.54 -10.09
N ALA A 7 1.74 26.11 -10.83
CA ALA A 7 0.45 26.81 -10.92
C ALA A 7 -0.50 26.49 -9.76
N ASP A 8 -0.08 25.67 -8.79
CA ASP A 8 -0.85 25.25 -7.60
C ASP A 8 -2.22 24.63 -7.93
N VAL A 9 -2.34 23.94 -9.09
CA VAL A 9 -3.61 23.31 -9.50
C VAL A 9 -3.74 21.85 -9.05
N VAL A 10 -2.66 21.22 -8.60
CA VAL A 10 -2.71 19.85 -8.06
C VAL A 10 -3.14 19.92 -6.59
N GLU A 11 -4.29 19.35 -6.27
CA GLU A 11 -4.86 19.41 -4.93
C GLU A 11 -4.59 18.12 -4.15
N VAL A 12 -5.01 16.96 -4.70
CA VAL A 12 -4.86 15.66 -4.04
C VAL A 12 -4.32 14.63 -5.02
N MET A 13 -3.44 13.77 -4.55
CA MET A 13 -2.88 12.64 -5.27
C MET A 13 -3.13 11.36 -4.48
N ILE A 14 -3.88 10.40 -5.06
CA ILE A 14 -4.22 9.15 -4.38
C ILE A 14 -3.67 7.97 -5.19
N ALA A 15 -2.73 7.22 -4.61
CA ALA A 15 -2.28 5.96 -5.18
C ALA A 15 -3.25 4.84 -4.78
N LEU A 16 -3.83 4.16 -5.77
CA LEU A 16 -4.77 3.07 -5.58
C LEU A 16 -4.08 1.70 -5.68
N PRO A 17 -4.68 0.64 -5.10
CA PRO A 17 -4.18 -0.72 -5.26
C PRO A 17 -4.09 -1.15 -6.74
N GLY A 18 -3.25 -2.13 -7.02
CA GLY A 18 -3.32 -2.85 -8.29
C GLY A 18 -4.55 -3.75 -8.34
N GLN A 19 -4.79 -4.33 -9.52
CA GLN A 19 -5.87 -5.31 -9.73
C GLN A 19 -7.30 -4.80 -9.50
N LEU A 20 -7.51 -3.47 -9.44
CA LEU A 20 -8.86 -2.88 -9.38
C LEU A 20 -9.62 -2.98 -10.72
N PHE A 21 -8.92 -3.13 -11.82
CA PHE A 21 -9.50 -3.18 -13.16
C PHE A 21 -9.39 -4.57 -13.75
N PHE A 22 -10.44 -5.04 -14.44
CA PHE A 22 -10.50 -6.39 -15.01
C PHE A 22 -9.34 -6.72 -15.97
N ASN A 23 -8.91 -5.73 -16.74
CA ASN A 23 -7.95 -5.93 -17.83
C ASN A 23 -6.51 -5.53 -17.50
N THR A 24 -6.24 -5.06 -16.28
CA THR A 24 -4.90 -4.64 -15.89
C THR A 24 -4.64 -4.83 -14.41
N GLN A 25 -3.44 -5.30 -14.10
CA GLN A 25 -2.98 -5.43 -12.71
C GLN A 25 -2.20 -4.21 -12.23
N ILE A 26 -2.06 -3.19 -13.10
CA ILE A 26 -1.25 -1.99 -12.80
C ILE A 26 -1.99 -1.14 -11.76
N PRO A 27 -1.30 -0.64 -10.71
CA PRO A 27 -1.87 0.33 -9.79
C PRO A 27 -2.21 1.63 -10.53
N ALA A 28 -3.33 2.25 -10.16
CA ALA A 28 -3.74 3.55 -10.69
C ALA A 28 -3.41 4.67 -9.69
N CYS A 29 -3.36 5.90 -10.21
CA CYS A 29 -3.25 7.08 -9.38
C CYS A 29 -4.32 8.09 -9.79
N LEU A 30 -5.12 8.54 -8.84
CA LEU A 30 -6.11 9.60 -9.05
C LEU A 30 -5.45 10.95 -8.83
N TRP A 31 -5.75 11.88 -9.73
CA TRP A 31 -5.28 13.26 -9.70
C TRP A 31 -6.49 14.18 -9.53
N PHE A 32 -6.59 14.84 -8.40
CA PHE A 32 -7.58 15.88 -8.17
C PHE A 32 -6.97 17.23 -8.47
N LEU A 33 -7.58 17.93 -9.41
CA LEU A 33 -7.10 19.22 -9.89
C LEU A 33 -8.14 20.30 -9.59
N ALA A 34 -7.70 21.39 -8.97
CA ALA A 34 -8.51 22.56 -8.69
C ALA A 34 -7.98 23.77 -9.47
N LYS A 35 -8.83 24.49 -10.19
CA LYS A 35 -8.43 25.75 -10.86
C LYS A 35 -7.99 26.80 -9.85
N GLN A 36 -8.64 26.83 -8.70
CA GLN A 36 -8.30 27.69 -7.56
C GLN A 36 -8.58 26.88 -6.28
N LYS A 37 -7.58 26.73 -5.45
CA LYS A 37 -7.76 26.13 -4.12
C LYS A 37 -8.34 27.21 -3.19
N THR A 38 -9.42 26.88 -2.49
CA THR A 38 -10.04 27.76 -1.49
C THR A 38 -9.33 27.66 -0.15
N THR A 39 -8.83 26.46 0.16
CA THR A 39 -8.04 26.13 1.35
C THR A 39 -6.74 25.47 0.90
N ARG A 40 -5.76 25.34 1.78
CA ARG A 40 -4.51 24.61 1.54
C ARG A 40 -3.75 25.03 0.27
N GLN A 41 -3.73 26.36 0.01
CA GLN A 41 -2.91 26.91 -1.07
C GLN A 41 -1.42 26.63 -0.81
N GLY A 42 -0.69 26.25 -1.85
CA GLY A 42 0.73 25.92 -1.73
C GLY A 42 1.04 24.54 -1.16
N GLU A 43 0.03 23.70 -0.94
CA GLU A 43 0.19 22.33 -0.43
C GLU A 43 -0.51 21.32 -1.34
N VAL A 44 -0.03 20.08 -1.34
CA VAL A 44 -0.65 18.94 -2.03
C VAL A 44 -0.83 17.81 -1.03
N LEU A 45 -2.03 17.25 -0.95
CA LEU A 45 -2.29 16.05 -0.16
C LEU A 45 -1.89 14.80 -0.94
N PHE A 46 -1.02 13.99 -0.37
CA PHE A 46 -0.69 12.66 -0.88
C PHE A 46 -1.33 11.59 -0.02
N ILE A 47 -2.02 10.64 -0.65
CA ILE A 47 -2.62 9.47 0.00
C ILE A 47 -2.11 8.21 -0.68
N ASP A 48 -1.55 7.28 0.09
CA ASP A 48 -1.16 5.97 -0.39
C ASP A 48 -2.16 4.90 0.07
N ALA A 49 -3.10 4.59 -0.80
CA ALA A 49 -4.13 3.59 -0.57
C ALA A 49 -3.79 2.22 -1.19
N ARG A 50 -2.55 2.00 -1.65
CA ARG A 50 -2.17 0.75 -2.35
C ARG A 50 -2.34 -0.51 -1.51
N LYS A 51 -2.27 -0.38 -0.18
CA LYS A 51 -2.44 -1.50 0.77
C LYS A 51 -3.88 -1.66 1.27
N LEU A 52 -4.79 -0.77 0.91
CA LEU A 52 -6.16 -0.74 1.47
C LEU A 52 -7.17 -1.58 0.67
N GLY A 53 -6.78 -2.14 -0.48
CA GLY A 53 -7.66 -2.99 -1.28
C GLY A 53 -7.87 -4.37 -0.67
N SER A 54 -9.08 -4.91 -0.81
CA SER A 54 -9.43 -6.29 -0.47
C SER A 54 -9.46 -7.17 -1.69
N MET A 55 -8.86 -8.36 -1.64
CA MET A 55 -8.90 -9.32 -2.76
C MET A 55 -10.24 -10.06 -2.77
N ILE A 56 -11.04 -9.87 -3.81
CA ILE A 56 -12.30 -10.60 -4.03
C ILE A 56 -12.11 -11.86 -4.87
N SER A 57 -10.97 -11.96 -5.57
CA SER A 57 -10.56 -13.15 -6.30
C SER A 57 -9.02 -13.22 -6.38
N ARG A 58 -8.48 -14.27 -7.03
CA ARG A 58 -7.01 -14.40 -7.22
C ARG A 58 -6.39 -13.27 -8.04
N VAL A 59 -7.19 -12.55 -8.82
CA VAL A 59 -6.72 -11.56 -9.81
C VAL A 59 -7.40 -10.20 -9.69
N GLN A 60 -8.39 -10.05 -8.80
CA GLN A 60 -9.17 -8.83 -8.67
C GLN A 60 -9.25 -8.37 -7.22
N ALA A 61 -8.95 -7.09 -7.03
CA ALA A 61 -9.15 -6.36 -5.78
C ALA A 61 -10.36 -5.42 -5.90
N GLU A 62 -10.92 -5.04 -4.77
CA GLU A 62 -11.91 -3.97 -4.67
C GLU A 62 -11.56 -3.01 -3.53
N LEU A 63 -12.11 -1.82 -3.59
CA LEU A 63 -12.14 -0.88 -2.48
C LEU A 63 -13.50 -1.03 -1.79
N THR A 64 -13.49 -1.40 -0.52
CA THR A 64 -14.73 -1.46 0.28
C THR A 64 -15.25 -0.05 0.55
N ASP A 65 -16.55 0.07 0.86
CA ASP A 65 -17.16 1.36 1.20
C ASP A 65 -16.44 2.03 2.37
N GLU A 66 -15.99 1.27 3.37
CA GLU A 66 -15.20 1.76 4.50
C GLU A 66 -13.88 2.41 4.07
N VAL A 67 -13.19 1.81 3.09
CA VAL A 67 -11.95 2.37 2.54
C VAL A 67 -12.22 3.64 1.75
N ILE A 68 -13.30 3.65 0.97
CA ILE A 68 -13.71 4.84 0.22
C ILE A 68 -14.08 5.98 1.16
N GLU A 69 -14.86 5.70 2.21
CA GLU A 69 -15.22 6.67 3.25
C GLU A 69 -13.99 7.18 3.99
N ARG A 70 -13.05 6.31 4.35
CA ARG A 70 -11.78 6.72 4.99
C ARG A 70 -11.00 7.69 4.13
N ILE A 71 -10.85 7.40 2.83
CA ILE A 71 -10.14 8.28 1.89
C ILE A 71 -10.90 9.62 1.76
N GLY A 72 -12.21 9.58 1.58
CA GLY A 72 -13.06 10.76 1.47
C GLY A 72 -13.00 11.63 2.72
N HIS A 73 -13.09 11.03 3.90
CA HIS A 73 -12.96 11.72 5.19
C HIS A 73 -11.58 12.39 5.34
N THR A 74 -10.50 11.69 4.97
CA THR A 74 -9.14 12.27 5.01
C THR A 74 -9.06 13.54 4.16
N VAL A 75 -9.65 13.54 2.97
CA VAL A 75 -9.68 14.71 2.09
C VAL A 75 -10.55 15.83 2.68
N ALA A 76 -11.71 15.52 3.25
CA ALA A 76 -12.61 16.49 3.88
C ALA A 76 -11.94 17.17 5.09
N VAL A 77 -11.30 16.38 5.95
CA VAL A 77 -10.52 16.90 7.11
C VAL A 77 -9.37 17.79 6.63
N TRP A 78 -8.63 17.35 5.60
CA TRP A 78 -7.52 18.15 5.06
C TRP A 78 -7.98 19.47 4.45
N ARG A 79 -9.14 19.51 3.80
CA ARG A 79 -9.74 20.72 3.27
C ARG A 79 -10.27 21.65 4.36
N GLY A 80 -10.44 21.16 5.59
CA GLY A 80 -11.04 21.90 6.70
C GLY A 80 -12.56 22.04 6.54
N GLU A 81 -13.23 21.01 6.02
CA GLU A 81 -14.70 21.00 5.93
C GLU A 81 -15.33 21.02 7.32
N PRO A 82 -16.49 21.68 7.50
CA PRO A 82 -17.17 21.75 8.79
C PRO A 82 -17.41 20.35 9.35
N ASP A 83 -17.20 20.21 10.66
CA ASP A 83 -17.42 18.98 11.43
C ASP A 83 -16.53 17.77 11.02
N ALA A 84 -15.58 17.94 10.09
CA ALA A 84 -14.71 16.86 9.65
C ALA A 84 -13.56 16.54 10.64
N GLY A 85 -13.23 17.46 11.54
CA GLY A 85 -12.15 17.30 12.52
C GLY A 85 -10.86 18.02 12.14
N GLU A 86 -9.76 17.69 12.81
CA GLU A 86 -8.45 18.30 12.60
C GLU A 86 -7.53 17.35 11.81
N TYR A 87 -6.90 17.88 10.76
CA TYR A 87 -6.01 17.09 9.90
C TYR A 87 -4.66 16.83 10.58
N GLN A 88 -4.21 15.61 10.49
CA GLN A 88 -2.86 15.18 10.88
C GLN A 88 -2.26 14.26 9.80
N ASP A 89 -0.95 14.40 9.56
CA ASP A 89 -0.21 13.47 8.73
C ASP A 89 -0.17 12.08 9.39
N ILE A 90 -0.39 11.04 8.60
CA ILE A 90 -0.34 9.64 9.06
C ILE A 90 0.75 8.92 8.28
N PRO A 91 1.89 8.53 8.93
CA PRO A 91 2.96 7.80 8.28
C PRO A 91 2.47 6.56 7.54
N GLY A 92 2.97 6.35 6.33
CA GLY A 92 2.57 5.23 5.47
C GLY A 92 1.19 5.37 4.80
N TYR A 93 0.39 6.39 5.14
CA TYR A 93 -0.95 6.57 4.60
C TYR A 93 -1.17 7.93 3.94
N CYS A 94 -1.05 9.04 4.66
CA CYS A 94 -1.29 10.36 4.08
C CYS A 94 -0.34 11.43 4.62
N ARG A 95 -0.02 12.42 3.77
CA ARG A 95 0.80 13.56 4.15
C ARG A 95 0.46 14.79 3.32
N SER A 96 0.36 15.95 3.97
CA SER A 96 0.30 17.26 3.32
C SER A 96 1.72 17.75 3.04
N VAL A 97 2.02 18.07 1.78
CA VAL A 97 3.37 18.40 1.33
C VAL A 97 3.38 19.77 0.68
N PRO A 98 4.23 20.70 1.13
CA PRO A 98 4.36 22.02 0.51
C PRO A 98 5.00 21.92 -0.89
N LEU A 99 4.59 22.81 -1.80
CA LEU A 99 5.10 22.85 -3.18
C LEU A 99 6.63 22.99 -3.24
N ALA A 100 7.24 23.66 -2.26
CA ALA A 100 8.69 23.81 -2.18
C ALA A 100 9.40 22.45 -2.03
N GLU A 101 8.86 21.54 -1.21
CA GLU A 101 9.39 20.19 -1.05
C GLU A 101 9.21 19.38 -2.35
N ILE A 102 8.04 19.50 -2.98
CA ILE A 102 7.76 18.83 -4.27
C ILE A 102 8.75 19.29 -5.35
N ALA A 103 9.08 20.59 -5.39
CA ALA A 103 10.06 21.13 -6.31
C ALA A 103 11.47 20.59 -6.06
N GLN A 104 11.91 20.46 -4.80
CA GLN A 104 13.18 19.85 -4.42
C GLN A 104 13.29 18.40 -4.90
N HIS A 105 12.18 17.68 -4.94
CA HIS A 105 12.08 16.32 -5.46
C HIS A 105 11.82 16.23 -6.98
N GLY A 106 12.13 17.28 -7.74
CA GLY A 106 11.99 17.28 -9.19
C GLY A 106 10.54 17.19 -9.67
N HIS A 107 9.61 17.72 -8.91
CA HIS A 107 8.15 17.73 -9.19
C HIS A 107 7.58 16.32 -9.39
N VAL A 108 8.10 15.35 -8.65
CA VAL A 108 7.54 13.98 -8.60
C VAL A 108 6.23 14.03 -7.83
N LEU A 109 5.19 13.37 -8.35
CA LEU A 109 3.84 13.33 -7.76
C LEU A 109 3.45 11.87 -7.44
N THR A 110 4.35 11.12 -6.83
CA THR A 110 4.11 9.72 -6.43
C THR A 110 3.85 9.67 -4.92
N PRO A 111 2.63 9.34 -4.46
CA PRO A 111 2.26 9.38 -3.04
C PRO A 111 3.23 8.64 -2.12
N GLY A 112 3.60 7.41 -2.45
CA GLY A 112 4.50 6.60 -1.62
C GLY A 112 5.89 7.19 -1.38
N ARG A 113 6.27 8.25 -2.10
CA ARG A 113 7.52 8.98 -1.85
C ARG A 113 7.42 9.91 -0.64
N TYR A 114 6.22 10.44 -0.39
CA TYR A 114 6.00 11.50 0.59
C TYR A 114 5.41 11.01 1.90
N VAL A 115 4.58 9.96 1.86
CA VAL A 115 3.89 9.46 3.06
C VAL A 115 4.81 8.71 4.03
N GLY A 116 6.05 8.37 3.62
CA GLY A 116 6.98 7.60 4.44
C GLY A 116 6.61 6.12 4.55
N ALA A 117 7.29 5.41 5.43
CA ALA A 117 6.94 4.05 5.81
C ALA A 117 5.94 4.10 6.98
N GLU A 118 5.02 3.14 7.05
CA GLU A 118 4.30 2.85 8.29
C GLU A 118 5.33 2.64 9.40
N GLU A 119 5.11 3.24 10.56
CA GLU A 119 5.80 2.82 11.77
C GLU A 119 5.41 1.37 11.99
N VAL A 120 6.28 0.47 11.57
CA VAL A 120 6.22 -0.91 12.02
C VAL A 120 6.56 -0.81 13.49
N GLU A 121 5.62 -1.09 14.39
CA GLU A 121 5.98 -1.40 15.76
C GLU A 121 7.10 -2.43 15.65
N ASP A 122 8.31 -2.04 16.02
CA ASP A 122 9.39 -2.99 16.18
C ASP A 122 8.85 -4.01 17.17
N ASN A 123 8.45 -5.15 16.63
CA ASN A 123 8.22 -6.31 17.46
C ASN A 123 9.60 -6.59 18.07
N ASP A 124 9.77 -6.21 19.34
CA ASP A 124 10.98 -6.40 20.15
C ASP A 124 11.30 -7.92 20.34
N GLU A 125 10.82 -8.77 19.44
CA GLU A 125 11.32 -10.12 19.31
C GLU A 125 12.76 -10.05 18.80
N ASP A 126 13.67 -10.30 19.71
CA ASP A 126 15.09 -10.42 19.41
C ASP A 126 15.28 -11.26 18.14
N PHE A 127 16.01 -10.71 17.16
CA PHE A 127 16.30 -11.37 15.88
C PHE A 127 16.72 -12.84 16.05
N ALA A 128 17.47 -13.15 17.12
CA ALA A 128 17.89 -14.49 17.45
C ALA A 128 16.69 -15.42 17.74
N THR A 129 15.70 -14.95 18.50
CA THR A 129 14.49 -15.69 18.84
C THR A 129 13.67 -15.98 17.59
N LYS A 130 13.48 -14.98 16.73
CA LYS A 130 12.75 -15.14 15.47
C LYS A 130 13.43 -16.08 14.50
N MET A 131 14.77 -15.99 14.40
CA MET A 131 15.57 -16.91 13.58
C MET A 131 15.47 -18.34 14.09
N GLN A 132 15.50 -18.55 15.41
CA GLN A 132 15.35 -19.89 15.99
C GLN A 132 14.00 -20.49 15.66
N GLN A 133 12.89 -19.76 15.85
CA GLN A 133 11.53 -20.21 15.52
C GLN A 133 11.40 -20.55 14.02
N LEU A 134 11.94 -19.70 13.14
CA LEU A 134 11.92 -19.95 11.70
C LEU A 134 12.73 -21.18 11.30
N THR A 135 13.88 -21.40 11.95
CA THR A 135 14.75 -22.56 11.69
C THR A 135 14.08 -23.87 12.17
N GLU A 136 13.45 -23.86 13.33
CA GLU A 136 12.66 -25.00 13.84
C GLU A 136 11.51 -25.34 12.89
N LYS A 137 10.72 -24.34 12.48
CA LYS A 137 9.61 -24.53 11.54
C LYS A 137 10.09 -25.02 10.17
N LEU A 138 11.22 -24.55 9.69
CA LEU A 138 11.84 -25.03 8.46
C LEU A 138 12.25 -26.52 8.61
N GLY A 139 12.87 -26.89 9.74
CA GLY A 139 13.24 -28.26 10.03
C GLY A 139 12.04 -29.21 10.02
N GLU A 140 10.94 -28.83 10.66
CA GLU A 140 9.68 -29.59 10.65
C GLU A 140 9.11 -29.77 9.22
N GLN A 141 9.12 -28.69 8.44
CA GLN A 141 8.63 -28.76 7.04
C GLN A 141 9.50 -29.63 6.16
N MET A 142 10.81 -29.60 6.33
CA MET A 142 11.74 -30.47 5.60
C MET A 142 11.56 -31.95 5.99
N ALA A 143 11.39 -32.24 7.28
CA ALA A 143 11.12 -33.61 7.74
C ALA A 143 9.81 -34.14 7.14
N ARG A 144 8.74 -33.33 7.17
CA ARG A 144 7.46 -33.69 6.57
C ARG A 144 7.56 -33.87 5.05
N GLY A 145 8.38 -33.06 4.37
CA GLY A 145 8.70 -33.22 2.94
C GLY A 145 9.33 -34.59 2.65
N ALA A 146 10.33 -34.97 3.45
CA ALA A 146 11.00 -36.27 3.30
C ALA A 146 10.06 -37.47 3.53
N GLU A 147 9.14 -37.37 4.50
CA GLU A 147 8.10 -38.39 4.74
C GLU A 147 7.17 -38.54 3.51
N LEU A 148 6.72 -37.40 2.96
CA LEU A 148 5.88 -37.39 1.76
C LEU A 148 6.60 -37.96 0.54
N ASP A 149 7.86 -37.63 0.35
CA ASP A 149 8.69 -38.18 -0.73
C ASP A 149 8.82 -39.71 -0.61
N ALA A 150 9.08 -40.22 0.61
CA ALA A 150 9.15 -41.65 0.86
C ALA A 150 7.80 -42.33 0.60
N LEU A 151 6.69 -41.70 0.98
CA LEU A 151 5.34 -42.23 0.74
C LEU A 151 5.00 -42.26 -0.76
N ILE A 152 5.34 -41.22 -1.51
CA ILE A 152 5.14 -41.13 -2.96
C ILE A 152 5.96 -42.26 -3.67
N ARG A 153 7.24 -42.37 -3.31
CA ARG A 153 8.10 -43.43 -3.85
C ARG A 153 7.55 -44.82 -3.56
N GLY A 154 7.13 -45.06 -2.31
CA GLY A 154 6.52 -46.33 -1.93
C GLY A 154 5.22 -46.64 -2.70
N LYS A 155 4.35 -45.67 -2.92
CA LYS A 155 3.11 -45.81 -3.68
C LYS A 155 3.36 -46.05 -5.15
N LEU A 156 4.28 -45.31 -5.76
CA LEU A 156 4.62 -45.47 -7.18
C LEU A 156 5.37 -46.80 -7.45
N GLY A 157 6.28 -47.20 -6.56
CA GLY A 157 6.95 -48.50 -6.63
C GLY A 157 5.96 -49.68 -6.56
N GLY A 158 4.91 -49.55 -5.69
CA GLY A 158 3.82 -50.55 -5.63
C GLY A 158 2.97 -50.64 -6.90
N LEU A 159 3.02 -49.61 -7.78
CA LEU A 159 2.37 -49.60 -9.09
C LEU A 159 3.32 -49.96 -10.25
N GLY A 160 4.59 -50.29 -9.94
CA GLY A 160 5.60 -50.64 -10.94
C GLY A 160 6.31 -49.43 -11.57
N TYR A 161 6.21 -48.23 -11.00
CA TYR A 161 6.92 -47.05 -11.47
C TYR A 161 8.02 -46.71 -10.45
N GLU A 162 9.27 -46.87 -10.82
CA GLU A 162 10.45 -46.45 -10.03
C GLU A 162 11.03 -45.14 -10.60
N PHE A 163 11.40 -44.18 -9.75
CA PHE A 163 12.10 -42.95 -10.13
C PHE A 163 13.03 -42.44 -8.99
#